data_c94292f5d7ccf0c5597f1442bb4dda51
#
_entry.id   c94292f5d7ccf0c5597f1442bb4dda51
#
_cell.length_a   1.000
_cell.length_b   1.000
_cell.length_c   1.000
_cell.angle_alpha   90.00
_cell.angle_beta   90.00
_cell.angle_gamma   90.00
#
_symmetry.space_group_name_H-M   'P 1'
#
loop_
_entity.id
_entity.type
_entity.pdbx_description
1 polymer ?
#
loop_
_entity_poly.entity_id
_entity_poly.type
_entity_poly.pdbx_seq_one_letter_code
_entity_poly.pdbx_strand_id
1 'polypeptide(L)'
;MKRALATLGLALLAVAAQSCRKYSADESDGPDQPIAFYHSVHAGQDSIPCMYCHYTADRSMDAGIPPVQLCVGCHVPGSSAPGAVPSQASLSFPTTQRDTFWNRNASLLVDYWKRQAPVPWVRIHKIPEHAKFPHFMHVNAGLQCQTCHGPVQTMKKVYQFSSLRMGWCIECHRGQTPLSPQEEASVQQRSSFIRRVRELRQAGNDTRGVPATRPNQRASTDCVACHY
;
A
#
# COMPACT_ATOMS: atom_id res chain seq x y z
N MET A 1 52.17 -5.34 -13.42
CA MET A 1 51.47 -4.39 -12.54
C MET A 1 50.43 -3.54 -13.27
N LYS A 2 50.68 -2.89 -14.40
CA LYS A 2 49.74 -2.03 -15.13
C LYS A 2 48.44 -2.74 -15.59
N ARG A 3 48.53 -4.02 -16.00
CA ARG A 3 47.31 -4.80 -16.42
C ARG A 3 46.42 -5.21 -15.26
N ALA A 4 46.99 -5.50 -14.08
CA ALA A 4 46.21 -5.85 -12.89
C ALA A 4 45.44 -4.65 -12.31
N LEU A 5 45.99 -3.44 -12.39
CA LEU A 5 45.36 -2.20 -11.99
C LEU A 5 44.19 -1.82 -12.93
N ALA A 6 44.34 -2.07 -14.24
CA ALA A 6 43.26 -1.81 -15.20
C ALA A 6 42.08 -2.77 -15.02
N THR A 7 42.33 -4.04 -14.74
CA THR A 7 41.25 -5.02 -14.48
C THR A 7 40.49 -4.74 -13.15
N LEU A 8 41.22 -4.29 -12.12
CA LEU A 8 40.61 -3.91 -10.84
C LEU A 8 39.74 -2.66 -10.99
N GLY A 9 40.20 -1.67 -11.79
CA GLY A 9 39.43 -0.47 -12.09
C GLY A 9 38.12 -0.76 -12.87
N LEU A 10 38.16 -1.67 -13.85
CA LEU A 10 37.00 -2.09 -14.60
C LEU A 10 35.99 -2.85 -13.72
N ALA A 11 36.49 -3.71 -12.82
CA ALA A 11 35.60 -4.44 -11.88
C ALA A 11 34.91 -3.50 -10.90
N LEU A 12 35.62 -2.50 -10.37
CA LEU A 12 35.04 -1.47 -9.50
C LEU A 12 33.98 -0.62 -10.20
N LEU A 13 34.23 -0.25 -11.48
CA LEU A 13 33.22 0.48 -12.29
C LEU A 13 31.98 -0.37 -12.58
N ALA A 14 32.13 -1.67 -12.83
CA ALA A 14 31.00 -2.58 -13.06
C ALA A 14 30.13 -2.74 -11.80
N VAL A 15 30.74 -2.82 -10.61
CA VAL A 15 30.03 -2.88 -9.33
C VAL A 15 29.31 -1.57 -9.03
N ALA A 16 29.92 -0.41 -9.33
CA ALA A 16 29.28 0.88 -9.15
C ALA A 16 28.10 1.09 -10.10
N ALA A 17 28.14 0.56 -11.31
CA ALA A 17 27.05 0.65 -12.27
C ALA A 17 25.82 -0.19 -11.85
N GLN A 18 25.99 -1.25 -11.08
CA GLN A 18 24.89 -2.06 -10.56
C GLN A 18 24.13 -1.39 -9.40
N SER A 19 24.77 -0.50 -8.66
CA SER A 19 24.15 0.20 -7.53
C SER A 19 23.13 1.29 -7.94
N CYS A 20 23.12 1.70 -9.21
CA CYS A 20 22.19 2.71 -9.76
C CYS A 20 20.99 2.08 -10.51
N ARG A 21 20.71 0.79 -10.34
CA ARG A 21 19.54 0.17 -10.95
C ARG A 21 18.28 0.84 -10.41
N LYS A 22 17.47 1.41 -11.32
CA LYS A 22 16.12 1.86 -10.98
C LYS A 22 15.37 0.68 -10.38
N TYR A 23 14.70 0.91 -9.27
CA TYR A 23 13.81 -0.10 -8.71
C TYR A 23 12.73 -0.43 -9.74
N SER A 24 12.64 -1.67 -10.11
CA SER A 24 11.60 -2.19 -11.01
C SER A 24 11.16 -3.52 -10.42
N ALA A 25 9.88 -3.65 -10.20
CA ALA A 25 9.24 -4.87 -9.73
C ALA A 25 8.06 -5.17 -10.64
N ASP A 26 7.76 -6.42 -10.82
CA ASP A 26 6.61 -6.89 -11.60
C ASP A 26 5.83 -7.98 -10.84
N GLU A 27 4.78 -8.50 -11.47
CA GLU A 27 3.89 -9.46 -10.84
C GLU A 27 4.59 -10.78 -10.47
N SER A 28 5.73 -11.13 -11.10
CA SER A 28 6.52 -12.31 -10.76
C SER A 28 7.20 -12.19 -9.39
N ASP A 29 7.41 -10.97 -8.90
CA ASP A 29 7.96 -10.70 -7.57
C ASP A 29 6.93 -10.88 -6.45
N GLY A 30 5.64 -11.01 -6.79
CA GLY A 30 4.56 -11.23 -5.83
C GLY A 30 4.62 -12.63 -5.22
N PRO A 31 4.66 -12.76 -3.88
CA PRO A 31 4.67 -14.06 -3.24
C PRO A 31 3.33 -14.78 -3.40
N ASP A 32 3.37 -16.10 -3.33
CA ASP A 32 2.15 -16.90 -3.19
C ASP A 32 1.53 -16.64 -1.81
N GLN A 33 0.21 -16.55 -1.80
CA GLN A 33 -0.57 -16.33 -0.60
C GLN A 33 -1.24 -17.65 -0.15
N PRO A 34 -1.53 -17.82 1.16
CA PRO A 34 -2.21 -19.03 1.67
C PRO A 34 -3.54 -19.32 0.98
N ILE A 35 -4.27 -18.28 0.60
CA ILE A 35 -5.44 -18.33 -0.27
C ILE A 35 -5.13 -17.46 -1.48
N ALA A 36 -5.31 -17.97 -2.68
CA ALA A 36 -5.11 -17.17 -3.87
C ALA A 36 -6.21 -16.10 -3.96
N PHE A 37 -5.83 -14.87 -3.63
CA PHE A 37 -6.71 -13.71 -3.67
C PHE A 37 -6.26 -12.76 -4.78
N TYR A 38 -7.12 -12.54 -5.75
CA TYR A 38 -6.83 -11.69 -6.90
C TYR A 38 -7.51 -10.33 -6.77
N HIS A 39 -6.73 -9.29 -6.59
CA HIS A 39 -7.25 -7.91 -6.58
C HIS A 39 -7.84 -7.52 -7.94
N SER A 40 -7.31 -8.08 -9.04
CA SER A 40 -7.86 -7.87 -10.38
C SER A 40 -9.30 -8.36 -10.54
N VAL A 41 -9.75 -9.30 -9.74
CA VAL A 41 -11.16 -9.71 -9.69
C VAL A 41 -11.94 -8.74 -8.80
N HIS A 42 -11.62 -8.66 -7.52
CA HIS A 42 -12.42 -7.91 -6.54
C HIS A 42 -12.41 -6.39 -6.79
N ALA A 43 -11.24 -5.78 -6.89
CA ALA A 43 -11.11 -4.35 -7.10
C ALA A 43 -11.14 -3.94 -8.59
N GLY A 44 -10.80 -4.88 -9.49
CA GLY A 44 -10.84 -4.66 -10.92
C GLY A 44 -12.22 -4.96 -11.52
N GLN A 45 -12.55 -6.23 -11.72
CA GLN A 45 -13.77 -6.66 -12.40
C GLN A 45 -15.03 -6.31 -11.60
N ASP A 46 -15.04 -6.59 -10.29
CA ASP A 46 -16.18 -6.37 -9.42
C ASP A 46 -16.25 -4.92 -8.88
N SER A 47 -15.21 -4.10 -9.16
CA SER A 47 -15.14 -2.69 -8.78
C SER A 47 -15.36 -2.42 -7.28
N ILE A 48 -14.98 -3.37 -6.41
CA ILE A 48 -15.08 -3.20 -4.96
C ILE A 48 -14.07 -2.14 -4.51
N PRO A 49 -14.50 -1.07 -3.83
CA PRO A 49 -13.59 -0.02 -3.38
C PRO A 49 -12.52 -0.54 -2.41
N CYS A 50 -11.30 -0.03 -2.50
CA CYS A 50 -10.18 -0.41 -1.61
C CYS A 50 -10.57 -0.33 -0.12
N MET A 51 -11.26 0.75 0.25
CA MET A 51 -11.69 1.04 1.62
C MET A 51 -12.78 0.10 2.14
N TYR A 52 -13.43 -0.69 1.27
CA TYR A 52 -14.38 -1.71 1.73
C TYR A 52 -13.68 -2.83 2.51
N CYS A 53 -12.50 -3.23 2.06
CA CYS A 53 -11.68 -4.25 2.71
C CYS A 53 -10.62 -3.65 3.65
N HIS A 54 -9.98 -2.55 3.24
CA HIS A 54 -8.94 -1.85 4.00
C HIS A 54 -9.51 -0.65 4.77
N TYR A 55 -10.61 -0.88 5.50
CA TYR A 55 -11.44 0.16 6.13
C TYR A 55 -10.75 0.93 7.28
N THR A 56 -9.56 0.52 7.69
CA THR A 56 -8.80 1.25 8.72
C THR A 56 -7.75 2.19 8.15
N ALA A 57 -7.56 2.22 6.81
CA ALA A 57 -6.50 2.99 6.18
C ALA A 57 -6.60 4.51 6.41
N ASP A 58 -7.82 5.05 6.60
CA ASP A 58 -8.07 6.47 6.85
C ASP A 58 -7.99 6.87 8.34
N ARG A 59 -7.83 5.91 9.24
CA ARG A 59 -7.90 6.12 10.71
C ARG A 59 -6.81 5.42 11.51
N SER A 60 -5.98 4.58 10.89
CA SER A 60 -4.95 3.80 11.55
C SER A 60 -3.58 3.99 10.90
N MET A 61 -2.53 3.63 11.65
CA MET A 61 -1.16 3.52 11.12
C MET A 61 -1.10 2.49 10.00
N ASP A 62 -1.75 1.35 10.18
CA ASP A 62 -1.86 0.28 9.20
C ASP A 62 -3.20 0.32 8.48
N ALA A 63 -3.19 0.03 7.18
CA ALA A 63 -4.41 -0.07 6.38
C ALA A 63 -5.32 -1.23 6.80
N GLY A 64 -4.76 -2.19 7.52
CA GLY A 64 -5.45 -3.38 7.96
C GLY A 64 -5.62 -4.43 6.88
N ILE A 65 -5.84 -5.65 7.33
CA ILE A 65 -6.23 -6.80 6.51
C ILE A 65 -7.65 -7.18 6.94
N PRO A 66 -8.60 -7.37 6.01
CA PRO A 66 -9.97 -7.69 6.37
C PRO A 66 -10.04 -9.02 7.12
N PRO A 67 -10.91 -9.13 8.14
CA PRO A 67 -11.13 -10.38 8.84
C PRO A 67 -11.80 -11.41 7.91
N VAL A 68 -11.61 -12.70 8.21
CA VAL A 68 -12.21 -13.82 7.44
C VAL A 68 -13.73 -13.67 7.29
N GLN A 69 -14.40 -13.11 8.29
CA GLN A 69 -15.84 -12.80 8.26
C GLN A 69 -16.26 -11.97 7.05
N LEU A 70 -15.45 -11.00 6.63
CA LEU A 70 -15.78 -10.19 5.47
C LEU A 70 -15.80 -11.03 4.19
N CYS A 71 -14.88 -11.98 4.07
CA CYS A 71 -14.80 -12.89 2.93
C CYS A 71 -15.99 -13.85 2.90
N VAL A 72 -16.32 -14.47 4.04
CA VAL A 72 -17.45 -15.42 4.14
C VAL A 72 -18.81 -14.78 3.90
N GLY A 73 -18.93 -13.47 4.09
CA GLY A 73 -20.15 -12.73 3.78
C GLY A 73 -20.60 -12.89 2.32
N CYS A 74 -19.63 -13.07 1.40
CA CYS A 74 -19.90 -13.25 -0.01
C CYS A 74 -19.59 -14.69 -0.50
N HIS A 75 -18.64 -15.38 0.14
CA HIS A 75 -18.06 -16.62 -0.39
C HIS A 75 -18.59 -17.91 0.23
N VAL A 76 -19.30 -17.88 1.35
CA VAL A 76 -19.86 -19.08 1.97
C VAL A 76 -21.37 -19.08 1.84
N PRO A 77 -21.98 -20.03 1.10
CA PRO A 77 -23.42 -20.16 1.00
C PRO A 77 -24.04 -20.39 2.38
N GLY A 78 -25.12 -19.67 2.69
CA GLY A 78 -25.84 -19.83 3.95
C GLY A 78 -25.14 -19.24 5.18
N SER A 79 -24.09 -18.42 5.00
CA SER A 79 -23.54 -17.65 6.12
C SER A 79 -24.59 -16.67 6.64
N SER A 80 -24.86 -16.71 7.95
CA SER A 80 -25.82 -15.81 8.63
C SER A 80 -25.25 -14.41 8.83
N ALA A 81 -24.22 -14.02 8.11
CA ALA A 81 -23.64 -12.69 8.22
C ALA A 81 -24.66 -11.65 7.73
N PRO A 82 -24.91 -10.57 8.50
CA PRO A 82 -25.78 -9.48 8.06
C PRO A 82 -25.23 -8.92 6.74
N GLY A 83 -26.02 -8.99 5.66
CA GLY A 83 -25.59 -8.56 4.33
C GLY A 83 -25.00 -9.67 3.45
N ALA A 84 -25.04 -10.95 3.87
CA ALA A 84 -24.67 -12.06 3.00
C ALA A 84 -25.52 -12.03 1.73
N VAL A 85 -24.90 -11.71 0.60
CA VAL A 85 -25.54 -11.80 -0.71
C VAL A 85 -25.76 -13.29 -1.01
N PRO A 86 -26.99 -13.71 -1.37
CA PRO A 86 -27.20 -15.09 -1.80
C PRO A 86 -26.20 -15.42 -2.90
N SER A 87 -25.69 -16.64 -2.91
CA SER A 87 -24.61 -17.18 -3.74
C SER A 87 -24.72 -16.98 -5.27
N GLN A 88 -25.66 -16.17 -5.72
CA GLN A 88 -25.81 -15.81 -7.12
C GLN A 88 -24.71 -14.86 -7.64
N ALA A 89 -24.06 -14.09 -6.80
CA ALA A 89 -22.88 -13.30 -7.18
C ALA A 89 -21.69 -14.20 -7.59
N SER A 90 -21.68 -15.46 -7.17
CA SER A 90 -20.74 -16.47 -7.65
C SER A 90 -20.99 -16.95 -9.10
N LEU A 91 -22.02 -16.45 -9.77
CA LEU A 91 -22.48 -16.99 -11.04
C LEU A 91 -21.80 -16.39 -12.29
N SER A 92 -20.92 -15.42 -12.13
CA SER A 92 -20.31 -14.71 -13.27
C SER A 92 -19.03 -15.38 -13.82
N PHE A 93 -18.56 -16.46 -13.22
CA PHE A 93 -17.36 -17.15 -13.71
C PHE A 93 -17.70 -18.34 -14.63
N PRO A 94 -16.93 -18.54 -15.73
CA PRO A 94 -17.11 -19.70 -16.59
C PRO A 94 -16.96 -21.00 -15.77
N THR A 95 -17.91 -21.89 -15.89
CA THR A 95 -18.02 -23.14 -15.12
C THR A 95 -16.80 -24.05 -15.21
N THR A 96 -16.02 -23.96 -16.28
CA THR A 96 -14.84 -24.82 -16.55
C THR A 96 -13.58 -24.45 -15.75
N GLN A 97 -13.45 -23.21 -15.28
CA GLN A 97 -12.35 -22.82 -14.36
C GLN A 97 -12.75 -22.85 -12.89
N ARG A 98 -14.03 -23.02 -12.61
CA ARG A 98 -14.65 -23.01 -11.29
C ARG A 98 -14.29 -24.23 -10.45
N ASP A 99 -14.13 -25.37 -11.09
CA ASP A 99 -14.23 -26.65 -10.37
C ASP A 99 -12.97 -27.05 -9.59
N THR A 100 -11.80 -26.55 -9.94
CA THR A 100 -10.56 -26.90 -9.24
C THR A 100 -9.98 -25.74 -8.42
N PHE A 101 -9.82 -24.56 -9.03
CA PHE A 101 -9.19 -23.43 -8.37
C PHE A 101 -10.12 -22.80 -7.31
N TRP A 102 -11.38 -22.54 -7.69
CA TRP A 102 -12.38 -21.94 -6.79
C TRP A 102 -12.68 -22.86 -5.61
N ASN A 103 -12.96 -24.13 -5.86
CA ASN A 103 -13.27 -25.11 -4.82
C ASN A 103 -12.14 -25.25 -3.80
N ARG A 104 -10.89 -25.24 -4.23
CA ARG A 104 -9.73 -25.29 -3.34
C ARG A 104 -9.65 -24.04 -2.46
N ASN A 105 -9.73 -22.85 -3.02
CA ASN A 105 -9.61 -21.59 -2.26
C ASN A 105 -10.82 -21.36 -1.34
N ALA A 106 -12.02 -21.70 -1.80
CA ALA A 106 -13.23 -21.67 -0.98
C ALA A 106 -13.14 -22.64 0.19
N SER A 107 -12.63 -23.85 -0.04
CA SER A 107 -12.42 -24.83 1.03
C SER A 107 -11.43 -24.36 2.09
N LEU A 108 -10.33 -23.71 1.67
CA LEU A 108 -9.37 -23.10 2.59
C LEU A 108 -10.01 -21.96 3.40
N LEU A 109 -10.80 -21.11 2.75
CA LEU A 109 -11.52 -20.03 3.44
C LEU A 109 -12.48 -20.58 4.50
N VAL A 110 -13.27 -21.61 4.14
CA VAL A 110 -14.19 -22.30 5.07
C VAL A 110 -13.44 -22.94 6.25
N ASP A 111 -12.26 -23.48 6.01
CA ASP A 111 -11.41 -24.07 7.05
C ASP A 111 -10.92 -22.99 8.03
N TYR A 112 -10.40 -21.87 7.54
CA TYR A 112 -10.03 -20.73 8.41
C TYR A 112 -11.23 -20.22 9.21
N TRP A 113 -12.39 -20.12 8.56
CA TRP A 113 -13.62 -19.69 9.23
C TRP A 113 -14.04 -20.65 10.35
N LYS A 114 -14.07 -21.96 10.08
CA LYS A 114 -14.45 -22.98 11.09
C LYS A 114 -13.50 -22.99 12.28
N ARG A 115 -12.20 -22.81 12.04
CA ARG A 115 -11.18 -22.75 13.10
C ARG A 115 -11.15 -21.41 13.83
N GLN A 116 -11.95 -20.41 13.40
CA GLN A 116 -11.89 -19.04 13.91
C GLN A 116 -10.47 -18.46 13.87
N ALA A 117 -9.71 -18.81 12.85
CA ALA A 117 -8.32 -18.45 12.68
C ALA A 117 -8.16 -17.39 11.57
N PRO A 118 -7.28 -16.40 11.74
CA PRO A 118 -6.96 -15.48 10.66
C PRO A 118 -6.17 -16.20 9.56
N VAL A 119 -6.32 -15.75 8.31
CA VAL A 119 -5.44 -16.19 7.22
C VAL A 119 -4.05 -15.60 7.45
N PRO A 120 -2.98 -16.39 7.47
CA PRO A 120 -1.62 -15.89 7.69
C PRO A 120 -1.04 -15.28 6.41
N TRP A 121 -1.59 -14.14 6.00
CA TRP A 121 -1.18 -13.45 4.78
C TRP A 121 0.31 -13.08 4.80
N VAL A 122 0.98 -13.28 3.69
CA VAL A 122 2.35 -12.82 3.49
C VAL A 122 2.34 -11.30 3.25
N ARG A 123 2.99 -10.55 4.14
CA ARG A 123 3.11 -9.09 4.01
C ARG A 123 4.04 -8.75 2.86
N ILE A 124 3.56 -7.94 1.92
CA ILE A 124 4.26 -7.56 0.68
C ILE A 124 4.99 -6.23 0.87
N HIS A 125 4.26 -5.19 1.25
CA HIS A 125 4.84 -3.86 1.46
C HIS A 125 5.49 -3.79 2.84
N LYS A 126 6.83 -3.68 2.85
CA LYS A 126 7.63 -3.66 4.08
C LYS A 126 8.45 -2.39 4.14
N ILE A 127 8.40 -1.73 5.27
CA ILE A 127 9.33 -0.67 5.66
C ILE A 127 10.15 -1.15 6.86
N PRO A 128 11.37 -0.63 7.09
CA PRO A 128 12.16 -0.96 8.28
C PRO A 128 11.41 -0.63 9.58
N GLU A 129 11.63 -1.41 10.63
CA GLU A 129 10.93 -1.24 11.93
C GLU A 129 11.17 0.13 12.57
N HIS A 130 12.33 0.74 12.29
CA HIS A 130 12.67 2.08 12.77
C HIS A 130 11.95 3.20 11.99
N ALA A 131 11.18 2.88 10.96
CA ALA A 131 10.44 3.85 10.17
C ALA A 131 8.93 3.80 10.49
N LYS A 132 8.33 4.97 10.60
CA LYS A 132 6.88 5.15 10.80
C LYS A 132 6.24 5.52 9.47
N PHE A 133 5.13 4.86 9.15
CA PHE A 133 4.29 5.26 8.03
C PHE A 133 2.82 5.24 8.45
N PRO A 134 2.24 6.39 8.78
CA PRO A 134 0.83 6.47 9.13
C PRO A 134 -0.04 6.54 7.87
N HIS A 135 -0.73 5.45 7.51
CA HIS A 135 -1.65 5.42 6.38
C HIS A 135 -2.69 6.55 6.46
N PHE A 136 -3.29 6.74 7.66
CA PHE A 136 -4.33 7.75 7.83
C PHE A 136 -3.90 9.18 7.46
N MET A 137 -2.64 9.53 7.65
CA MET A 137 -2.13 10.85 7.26
C MET A 137 -2.12 11.04 5.74
N HIS A 138 -1.73 10.00 5.02
CA HIS A 138 -1.59 10.01 3.56
C HIS A 138 -2.95 9.88 2.86
N VAL A 139 -3.79 8.97 3.32
CA VAL A 139 -5.16 8.77 2.80
C VAL A 139 -6.00 10.04 3.03
N ASN A 140 -5.96 10.60 4.23
CA ASN A 140 -6.67 11.85 4.52
C ASN A 140 -6.06 13.09 3.85
N ALA A 141 -4.82 13.02 3.33
CA ALA A 141 -4.28 14.04 2.44
C ALA A 141 -4.84 13.95 1.02
N GLY A 142 -5.63 12.92 0.71
CA GLY A 142 -6.27 12.72 -0.59
C GLY A 142 -5.41 11.98 -1.61
N LEU A 143 -4.35 11.31 -1.17
CA LEU A 143 -3.53 10.47 -2.04
C LEU A 143 -4.29 9.20 -2.42
N GLN A 144 -4.22 8.84 -3.70
CA GLN A 144 -4.78 7.59 -4.18
C GLN A 144 -3.93 6.39 -3.73
N CYS A 145 -4.58 5.26 -3.49
CA CYS A 145 -3.87 4.04 -3.09
C CYS A 145 -2.81 3.64 -4.13
N GLN A 146 -3.15 3.79 -5.40
CA GLN A 146 -2.30 3.46 -6.54
C GLN A 146 -1.02 4.30 -6.64
N THR A 147 -0.99 5.49 -6.07
CA THR A 147 0.21 6.35 -6.04
C THR A 147 1.39 5.65 -5.36
N CYS A 148 1.10 4.83 -4.34
CA CYS A 148 2.10 4.08 -3.59
C CYS A 148 2.12 2.59 -3.95
N HIS A 149 0.93 2.00 -4.13
CA HIS A 149 0.77 0.56 -4.32
C HIS A 149 0.74 0.13 -5.80
N GLY A 150 0.75 1.09 -6.73
CA GLY A 150 0.60 0.79 -8.15
C GLY A 150 -0.82 0.37 -8.54
N PRO A 151 -1.02 -0.15 -9.76
CA PRO A 151 -2.33 -0.51 -10.28
C PRO A 151 -2.85 -1.84 -9.69
N VAL A 152 -3.02 -1.90 -8.36
CA VAL A 152 -3.39 -3.12 -7.62
C VAL A 152 -4.65 -3.78 -8.20
N GLN A 153 -5.61 -2.98 -8.70
CA GLN A 153 -6.83 -3.45 -9.32
C GLN A 153 -6.62 -4.25 -10.62
N THR A 154 -5.40 -4.30 -11.14
CA THR A 154 -5.05 -5.13 -12.30
C THR A 154 -4.18 -6.34 -11.92
N MET A 155 -3.71 -6.40 -10.68
CA MET A 155 -2.76 -7.42 -10.23
C MET A 155 -3.48 -8.71 -9.82
N LYS A 156 -3.05 -9.85 -10.35
CA LYS A 156 -3.38 -11.17 -9.84
C LYS A 156 -2.57 -11.47 -8.58
N LYS A 157 -1.26 -11.27 -8.63
CA LYS A 157 -0.37 -11.33 -7.48
C LYS A 157 0.10 -9.92 -7.17
N VAL A 158 -0.18 -9.45 -5.97
CA VAL A 158 0.31 -8.13 -5.53
C VAL A 158 1.80 -8.21 -5.26
N TYR A 159 2.52 -7.23 -5.75
CA TYR A 159 3.96 -7.06 -5.53
C TYR A 159 4.25 -5.66 -5.00
N GLN A 160 5.43 -5.44 -4.47
CA GLN A 160 5.85 -4.11 -4.01
C GLN A 160 6.20 -3.23 -5.20
N PHE A 161 5.24 -2.42 -5.64
CA PHE A 161 5.36 -1.55 -6.82
C PHE A 161 6.36 -0.41 -6.59
N SER A 162 6.26 0.28 -5.46
CA SER A 162 7.16 1.37 -5.10
C SER A 162 8.30 0.87 -4.22
N SER A 163 9.47 1.51 -4.33
CA SER A 163 10.66 1.09 -3.60
C SER A 163 10.52 1.18 -2.07
N LEU A 164 9.68 2.10 -1.58
CA LEU A 164 9.47 2.44 -0.17
C LEU A 164 10.78 2.77 0.58
N ARG A 165 11.84 3.12 -0.14
CA ARG A 165 13.11 3.57 0.44
C ARG A 165 12.98 5.01 0.91
N MET A 166 13.79 5.41 1.88
CA MET A 166 13.78 6.76 2.45
C MET A 166 13.83 7.86 1.37
N GLY A 167 14.67 7.71 0.34
CA GLY A 167 14.78 8.66 -0.78
C GLY A 167 13.45 8.86 -1.49
N TRP A 168 12.70 7.78 -1.77
CA TRP A 168 11.40 7.84 -2.42
C TRP A 168 10.37 8.63 -1.61
N CYS A 169 10.35 8.42 -0.29
CA CYS A 169 9.49 9.19 0.62
C CYS A 169 9.87 10.68 0.61
N ILE A 170 11.16 10.98 0.70
CA ILE A 170 11.68 12.35 0.72
C ILE A 170 11.39 13.08 -0.59
N GLU A 171 11.53 12.43 -1.73
CA GLU A 171 11.19 12.99 -3.05
C GLU A 171 9.73 13.45 -3.11
N CYS A 172 8.80 12.59 -2.64
CA CYS A 172 7.39 12.96 -2.56
C CYS A 172 7.15 14.13 -1.60
N HIS A 173 7.72 14.09 -0.40
CA HIS A 173 7.58 15.15 0.60
C HIS A 173 8.17 16.49 0.15
N ARG A 174 9.19 16.46 -0.68
CA ARG A 174 9.79 17.67 -1.31
C ARG A 174 9.03 18.18 -2.54
N GLY A 175 7.98 17.50 -2.95
CA GLY A 175 7.21 17.88 -4.14
C GLY A 175 7.86 17.49 -5.46
N GLN A 176 8.81 16.55 -5.46
CA GLN A 176 9.53 16.11 -6.66
C GLN A 176 8.82 14.97 -7.40
N THR A 177 7.96 14.22 -6.71
CA THR A 177 7.15 13.17 -7.32
C THR A 177 5.91 13.78 -7.96
N PRO A 178 5.62 13.54 -9.24
CA PRO A 178 4.37 13.96 -9.86
C PRO A 178 3.15 13.32 -9.17
N LEU A 179 2.13 14.13 -8.94
CA LEU A 179 0.81 13.69 -8.47
C LEU A 179 -0.24 14.05 -9.52
N SER A 180 -1.38 13.38 -9.48
CA SER A 180 -2.52 13.80 -10.30
C SER A 180 -3.01 15.20 -9.88
N PRO A 181 -3.66 15.98 -10.75
CA PRO A 181 -4.18 17.30 -10.38
C PRO A 181 -5.11 17.29 -9.16
N GLN A 182 -5.92 16.23 -9.00
CA GLN A 182 -6.81 16.05 -7.85
C GLN A 182 -6.03 15.81 -6.55
N GLU A 183 -5.01 14.95 -6.59
CA GLU A 183 -4.16 14.70 -5.44
C GLU A 183 -3.38 15.93 -5.04
N GLU A 184 -2.81 16.66 -6.01
CA GLU A 184 -2.08 17.90 -5.75
C GLU A 184 -2.97 18.93 -5.07
N ALA A 185 -4.19 19.14 -5.57
CA ALA A 185 -5.16 20.05 -4.96
C ALA A 185 -5.51 19.64 -3.53
N SER A 186 -5.75 18.34 -3.28
CA SER A 186 -6.06 17.81 -1.95
C SER A 186 -4.91 17.99 -0.96
N VAL A 187 -3.69 17.69 -1.39
CA VAL A 187 -2.47 17.87 -0.56
C VAL A 187 -2.24 19.34 -0.24
N GLN A 188 -2.43 20.24 -1.21
CA GLN A 188 -2.29 21.68 -1.00
C GLN A 188 -3.35 22.24 -0.03
N GLN A 189 -4.60 21.80 -0.17
CA GLN A 189 -5.68 22.20 0.74
C GLN A 189 -5.36 21.76 2.18
N ARG A 190 -4.95 20.51 2.37
CA ARG A 190 -4.59 20.00 3.69
C ARG A 190 -3.36 20.72 4.27
N SER A 191 -2.35 20.95 3.45
CA SER A 191 -1.14 21.67 3.87
C SER A 191 -1.46 23.10 4.28
N SER A 192 -2.38 23.80 3.58
CA SER A 192 -2.83 25.13 3.95
C SER A 192 -3.62 25.13 5.26
N PHE A 193 -4.47 24.15 5.48
CA PHE A 193 -5.19 23.96 6.74
C PHE A 193 -4.24 23.74 7.92
N ILE A 194 -3.28 22.82 7.78
CA ILE A 194 -2.27 22.55 8.81
C ILE A 194 -1.45 23.80 9.11
N ARG A 195 -1.06 24.55 8.08
CA ARG A 195 -0.37 25.84 8.24
C ARG A 195 -1.22 26.82 9.05
N ARG A 196 -2.51 26.95 8.72
CA ARG A 196 -3.42 27.86 9.43
C ARG A 196 -3.60 27.47 10.90
N VAL A 197 -3.77 26.19 11.20
CA VAL A 197 -3.83 25.69 12.58
C VAL A 197 -2.55 26.01 13.33
N ARG A 198 -1.40 25.90 12.67
CA ARG A 198 -0.09 26.23 13.25
C ARG A 198 0.05 27.71 13.56
N GLU A 199 -0.34 28.58 12.62
CA GLU A 199 -0.36 30.04 12.82
C GLU A 199 -1.23 30.44 14.00
N LEU A 200 -2.42 29.84 14.14
CA LEU A 200 -3.32 30.10 15.26
C LEU A 200 -2.73 29.63 16.60
N ARG A 201 -2.04 28.50 16.63
CA ARG A 201 -1.33 28.02 17.84
C ARG A 201 -0.16 28.94 18.21
N GLN A 202 0.59 29.41 17.24
CA GLN A 202 1.70 30.36 17.49
C GLN A 202 1.22 31.70 18.01
N ALA A 203 0.08 32.18 17.53
CA ALA A 203 -0.57 33.40 18.02
C ALA A 203 -0.99 33.28 19.52
N GLY A 204 -1.17 32.06 20.01
CA GLY A 204 -1.45 31.76 21.43
C GLY A 204 -0.22 31.54 22.32
N ASN A 205 0.99 31.90 21.88
CA ASN A 205 2.27 31.75 22.61
C ASN A 205 2.72 30.29 22.88
N ASP A 206 2.20 29.30 22.20
CA ASP A 206 2.75 27.93 22.28
C ASP A 206 3.89 27.77 21.26
N THR A 207 5.10 28.10 21.64
CA THR A 207 6.31 28.07 20.79
C THR A 207 6.99 26.70 20.76
N ARG A 208 6.36 25.65 21.25
CA ARG A 208 6.95 24.31 21.27
C ARG A 208 7.10 23.75 19.86
N GLY A 209 8.27 24.02 19.28
CA GLY A 209 8.96 23.21 18.26
C GLY A 209 8.15 22.68 17.08
N VAL A 210 7.40 23.55 16.38
CA VAL A 210 6.84 23.14 15.08
C VAL A 210 7.88 23.49 14.01
N PRO A 211 8.49 22.51 13.32
CA PRO A 211 9.47 22.78 12.28
C PRO A 211 8.85 23.66 11.19
N ALA A 212 9.55 24.71 10.78
CA ALA A 212 9.15 25.54 9.67
C ALA A 212 9.15 24.69 8.39
N THR A 213 7.99 24.54 7.74
CA THR A 213 7.94 23.96 6.39
C THR A 213 8.65 24.91 5.43
N ARG A 214 9.61 24.36 4.66
CA ARG A 214 10.27 25.13 3.60
C ARG A 214 9.25 25.48 2.51
N PRO A 215 9.42 26.61 1.79
CA PRO A 215 8.62 26.91 0.60
C PRO A 215 8.64 25.71 -0.37
N ASN A 216 7.50 25.35 -0.92
CA ASN A 216 7.30 24.22 -1.86
C ASN A 216 7.44 22.81 -1.29
N GLN A 217 7.49 22.64 0.02
CA GLN A 217 7.51 21.33 0.65
C GLN A 217 6.08 20.86 0.94
N ARG A 218 5.69 19.65 0.45
CA ARG A 218 4.36 19.08 0.69
C ARG A 218 4.19 18.59 2.13
N ALA A 219 5.25 18.02 2.72
CA ALA A 219 5.22 17.47 4.07
C ALA A 219 6.58 17.60 4.75
N SER A 220 6.66 17.29 6.05
CA SER A 220 7.92 17.31 6.79
C SER A 220 8.92 16.30 6.24
N THR A 221 10.19 16.70 6.21
CA THR A 221 11.34 15.84 5.92
C THR A 221 12.27 15.73 7.12
N ASP A 222 11.79 16.12 8.31
CA ASP A 222 12.55 15.99 9.54
C ASP A 222 12.68 14.50 9.92
N CYS A 223 13.83 14.11 10.43
CA CYS A 223 14.11 12.71 10.76
C CYS A 223 13.06 12.11 11.70
N VAL A 224 12.67 12.85 12.73
CA VAL A 224 11.68 12.41 13.75
C VAL A 224 10.24 12.30 13.22
N ALA A 225 9.95 12.85 12.05
CA ALA A 225 8.63 12.69 11.42
C ALA A 225 8.43 11.26 10.89
N CYS A 226 9.52 10.61 10.49
CA CYS A 226 9.51 9.29 9.85
C CYS A 226 10.24 8.21 10.68
N HIS A 227 11.05 8.59 11.66
CA HIS A 227 11.83 7.68 12.50
C HIS A 227 11.44 7.79 13.99
N TYR A 228 11.63 6.68 14.71
CA TYR A 228 11.48 6.62 16.17
C TYR A 228 12.69 7.19 16.86
#